data_d97976d20e37010873dd012031880fd5
#
_entry.id   d97976d20e37010873dd012031880fd5
#
_cell.length_a   1.000
_cell.length_b   1.000
_cell.length_c   1.000
_cell.angle_alpha   90.00
_cell.angle_beta   90.00
_cell.angle_gamma   90.00
#
_symmetry.space_group_name_H-M   'P 1'
#
loop_
_entity.id
_entity.type
_entity.pdbx_description
1 polymer ?
#
loop_
_entity_poly.entity_id
_entity_poly.type
_entity_poly.pdbx_seq_one_letter_code
_entity_poly.pdbx_strand_id
1 'polypeptide(L)'
;MRLSKARSLAHVSTGDLLRDNMKRATPLGLAAKGHVEQGALVPDALVLDMLAARVAAPDCRAGYVLDGFPRTEVQAQALEPRLAGHTVTVVNLEVSDESIVRRAAGRISCKQCGTVFHRESAPPAKAAPPL
;
A
#
# COMPACT_ATOMS: atom_id res chain seq x y z
N MET A 1 -6.56 -6.75 7.05
CA MET A 1 -7.43 -5.62 7.48
C MET A 1 -8.79 -6.14 7.94
N ARG A 2 -9.44 -5.54 8.99
CA ARG A 2 -10.72 -6.06 9.51
C ARG A 2 -11.87 -5.90 8.53
N LEU A 3 -11.97 -4.74 7.86
CA LEU A 3 -13.04 -4.44 6.90
C LEU A 3 -13.05 -5.42 5.71
N SER A 4 -11.90 -5.69 5.11
CA SER A 4 -11.80 -6.63 3.99
C SER A 4 -12.27 -8.02 4.37
N LYS A 5 -11.90 -8.50 5.56
CA LYS A 5 -12.36 -9.79 6.09
C LYS A 5 -13.87 -9.80 6.36
N ALA A 6 -14.40 -8.75 6.99
CA ALA A 6 -15.82 -8.67 7.32
C ALA A 6 -16.73 -8.61 6.09
N ARG A 7 -16.23 -8.12 4.97
CA ARG A 7 -16.98 -7.97 3.71
C ARG A 7 -16.55 -8.94 2.62
N SER A 8 -15.60 -9.85 2.92
CA SER A 8 -15.02 -10.79 1.94
C SER A 8 -14.48 -10.09 0.69
N LEU A 9 -13.86 -8.90 0.88
CA LEU A 9 -13.28 -8.09 -0.19
C LEU A 9 -11.75 -8.24 -0.20
N ALA A 10 -11.15 -8.17 -1.38
CA ALA A 10 -9.70 -8.15 -1.50
C ALA A 10 -9.13 -6.88 -0.83
N HIS A 11 -8.04 -7.01 -0.05
CA HIS A 11 -7.29 -5.88 0.47
C HIS A 11 -6.16 -5.54 -0.49
N VAL A 12 -6.15 -4.33 -1.01
CA VAL A 12 -5.16 -3.82 -1.96
C VAL A 12 -4.45 -2.63 -1.33
N SER A 13 -3.30 -2.90 -0.72
CA SER A 13 -2.41 -1.87 -0.18
C SER A 13 -1.36 -1.52 -1.23
N THR A 14 -1.29 -0.27 -1.65
CA THR A 14 -0.31 0.18 -2.65
C THR A 14 1.13 0.04 -2.18
N GLY A 15 1.38 0.21 -0.88
CA GLY A 15 2.71 -0.01 -0.31
C GLY A 15 3.13 -1.47 -0.35
N ASP A 16 2.22 -2.41 -0.05
CA ASP A 16 2.49 -3.84 -0.14
C ASP A 16 2.64 -4.28 -1.59
N LEU A 17 1.79 -3.76 -2.48
CA LEU A 17 1.83 -4.02 -3.90
C LEU A 17 3.18 -3.62 -4.53
N LEU A 18 3.68 -2.44 -4.16
CA LEU A 18 4.98 -1.94 -4.60
C LEU A 18 6.11 -2.86 -4.13
N ARG A 19 6.11 -3.22 -2.84
CA ARG A 19 7.12 -4.11 -2.26
C ARG A 19 7.09 -5.50 -2.89
N ASP A 20 5.91 -6.07 -3.13
CA ASP A 20 5.76 -7.38 -3.77
C ASP A 20 6.27 -7.38 -5.21
N ASN A 21 5.91 -6.36 -6.00
CA ASN A 21 6.39 -6.20 -7.37
C ASN A 21 7.93 -6.08 -7.43
N MET A 22 8.53 -5.28 -6.54
CA MET A 22 10.00 -5.15 -6.46
C MET A 22 10.65 -6.48 -6.06
N LYS A 23 10.09 -7.19 -5.07
CA LYS A 23 10.60 -8.48 -4.59
C LYS A 23 10.55 -9.57 -5.67
N ARG A 24 9.47 -9.59 -6.45
CA ARG A 24 9.26 -10.53 -7.56
C ARG A 24 9.97 -10.11 -8.85
N ALA A 25 10.64 -8.95 -8.84
CA ALA A 25 11.32 -8.38 -10.00
C ALA A 25 10.42 -8.31 -11.26
N THR A 26 9.14 -7.96 -11.09
CA THR A 26 8.26 -7.71 -12.23
C THR A 26 8.75 -6.51 -13.03
N PRO A 27 8.41 -6.35 -14.32
CA PRO A 27 8.81 -5.17 -15.10
C PRO A 27 8.46 -3.84 -14.40
N LEU A 28 7.23 -3.74 -13.86
CA LEU A 28 6.80 -2.57 -13.08
C LEU A 28 7.59 -2.43 -11.77
N GLY A 29 7.89 -3.55 -11.10
CA GLY A 29 8.70 -3.58 -9.88
C GLY A 29 10.14 -3.14 -10.10
N LEU A 30 10.75 -3.53 -11.20
CA LEU A 30 12.10 -3.10 -11.58
C LEU A 30 12.15 -1.61 -11.89
N ALA A 31 11.15 -1.09 -12.63
CA ALA A 31 11.02 0.34 -12.88
C ALA A 31 10.86 1.14 -11.57
N ALA A 32 10.00 0.67 -10.65
CA ALA A 32 9.81 1.32 -9.35
C ALA A 32 11.07 1.27 -8.48
N LYS A 33 11.82 0.17 -8.52
CA LYS A 33 13.05 -0.01 -7.74
C LYS A 33 14.08 1.06 -8.05
N GLY A 34 14.25 1.43 -9.32
CA GLY A 34 15.17 2.50 -9.73
C GLY A 34 14.85 3.84 -9.05
N HIS A 35 13.58 4.20 -8.91
CA HIS A 35 13.16 5.42 -8.20
C HIS A 35 13.42 5.30 -6.69
N VAL A 36 13.07 4.17 -6.08
CA VAL A 36 13.23 3.94 -4.64
C VAL A 36 14.72 3.97 -4.24
N GLU A 37 15.60 3.36 -5.01
CA GLU A 37 17.05 3.35 -4.74
C GLU A 37 17.69 4.72 -4.84
N GLN A 38 17.13 5.61 -5.67
CA GLN A 38 17.56 7.00 -5.77
C GLN A 38 16.91 7.90 -4.70
N GLY A 39 16.05 7.38 -3.83
CA GLY A 39 15.29 8.15 -2.85
C GLY A 39 14.21 9.03 -3.48
N ALA A 40 13.88 8.79 -4.75
CA ALA A 40 12.85 9.52 -5.47
C ALA A 40 11.46 8.90 -5.24
N LEU A 41 10.43 9.72 -5.43
CA LEU A 41 9.05 9.22 -5.42
C LEU A 41 8.80 8.36 -6.65
N VAL A 42 8.12 7.23 -6.46
CA VAL A 42 7.64 6.41 -7.58
C VAL A 42 6.57 7.17 -8.33
N PRO A 43 6.65 7.31 -9.66
CA PRO A 43 5.66 8.03 -10.46
C PRO A 43 4.24 7.46 -10.27
N ASP A 44 3.24 8.35 -10.18
CA ASP A 44 1.83 7.96 -9.98
C ASP A 44 1.32 7.03 -11.09
N ALA A 45 1.74 7.25 -12.34
CA ALA A 45 1.39 6.38 -13.46
C ALA A 45 1.81 4.92 -13.22
N LEU A 46 3.02 4.72 -12.69
CA LEU A 46 3.55 3.39 -12.39
C LEU A 46 2.75 2.70 -11.26
N VAL A 47 2.37 3.46 -10.23
CA VAL A 47 1.53 2.95 -9.14
C VAL A 47 0.13 2.58 -9.66
N LEU A 48 -0.44 3.40 -10.55
CA LEU A 48 -1.74 3.14 -11.19
C LEU A 48 -1.71 1.89 -12.08
N ASP A 49 -0.63 1.65 -12.80
CA ASP A 49 -0.48 0.46 -13.64
C ASP A 49 -0.36 -0.82 -12.80
N MET A 50 0.41 -0.76 -11.70
CA MET A 50 0.47 -1.86 -10.73
C MET A 50 -0.91 -2.13 -10.12
N LEU A 51 -1.64 -1.07 -9.77
CA LEU A 51 -2.98 -1.16 -9.21
C LEU A 51 -3.95 -1.80 -10.21
N ALA A 52 -3.95 -1.35 -11.47
CA ALA A 52 -4.79 -1.90 -12.53
C ALA A 52 -4.54 -3.40 -12.73
N ALA A 53 -3.29 -3.82 -12.79
CA ALA A 53 -2.92 -5.23 -12.88
C ALA A 53 -3.42 -6.04 -11.67
N ARG A 54 -3.36 -5.46 -10.46
CA ARG A 54 -3.78 -6.13 -9.23
C ARG A 54 -5.30 -6.29 -9.14
N VAL A 55 -6.07 -5.25 -9.46
CA VAL A 55 -7.54 -5.29 -9.36
C VAL A 55 -8.20 -6.14 -10.45
N ALA A 56 -7.48 -6.44 -11.53
CA ALA A 56 -7.91 -7.39 -12.55
C ALA A 56 -7.89 -8.87 -12.09
N ALA A 57 -7.24 -9.15 -10.96
CA ALA A 57 -7.14 -10.52 -10.45
C ALA A 57 -8.51 -11.07 -9.99
N PRO A 58 -8.72 -12.41 -10.06
CA PRO A 58 -10.01 -13.05 -9.79
C PRO A 58 -10.58 -12.76 -8.39
N ASP A 59 -9.70 -12.59 -7.38
CA ASP A 59 -10.09 -12.30 -6.00
C ASP A 59 -10.64 -10.88 -5.80
N CYS A 60 -10.43 -9.97 -6.77
CA CYS A 60 -10.98 -8.61 -6.77
C CYS A 60 -12.35 -8.50 -7.46
N ARG A 61 -12.87 -9.57 -8.08
CA ARG A 61 -14.15 -9.53 -8.83
C ARG A 61 -15.36 -9.17 -7.97
N ALA A 62 -15.38 -9.60 -6.71
CA ALA A 62 -16.45 -9.25 -5.75
C ALA A 62 -16.30 -7.83 -5.19
N GLY A 63 -15.18 -7.18 -5.47
CA GLY A 63 -14.82 -5.86 -4.97
C GLY A 63 -13.51 -5.89 -4.18
N TYR A 64 -13.02 -4.72 -3.86
CA TYR A 64 -11.75 -4.56 -3.14
C TYR A 64 -11.75 -3.31 -2.25
N VAL A 65 -10.85 -3.29 -1.29
CA VAL A 65 -10.58 -2.14 -0.42
C VAL A 65 -9.21 -1.60 -0.78
N LEU A 66 -9.15 -0.37 -1.28
CA LEU A 66 -7.88 0.34 -1.49
C LEU A 66 -7.37 0.90 -0.16
N ASP A 67 -6.09 0.70 0.10
CA ASP A 67 -5.41 1.19 1.29
C ASP A 67 -4.12 1.93 0.90
N GLY A 68 -4.04 3.20 1.31
CA GLY A 68 -2.90 4.06 1.02
C GLY A 68 -2.88 4.66 -0.39
N PHE A 69 -4.02 4.65 -1.10
CA PHE A 69 -4.20 5.29 -2.39
C PHE A 69 -5.69 5.60 -2.62
N PRO A 70 -6.06 6.75 -3.22
CA PRO A 70 -5.22 7.89 -3.56
C PRO A 70 -4.74 8.66 -2.31
N ARG A 71 -3.64 9.41 -2.43
CA ARG A 71 -3.10 10.28 -1.38
C ARG A 71 -3.08 11.75 -1.77
N THR A 72 -3.29 12.03 -3.04
CA THR A 72 -3.35 13.38 -3.61
C THR A 72 -4.56 13.51 -4.52
N GLU A 73 -4.98 14.75 -4.77
CA GLU A 73 -6.07 15.04 -5.70
C GLU A 73 -5.75 14.56 -7.11
N VAL A 74 -4.52 14.75 -7.57
CA VAL A 74 -4.05 14.26 -8.89
C VAL A 74 -4.20 12.76 -9.02
N GLN A 75 -3.84 12.00 -7.97
CA GLN A 75 -4.05 10.55 -7.94
C GLN A 75 -5.53 10.17 -7.96
N ALA A 76 -6.38 10.93 -7.25
CA ALA A 76 -7.82 10.68 -7.23
C ALA A 76 -8.42 10.90 -8.62
N GLN A 77 -8.10 12.01 -9.28
CA GLN A 77 -8.52 12.31 -10.65
C GLN A 77 -8.06 11.25 -11.66
N ALA A 78 -6.83 10.76 -11.52
CA ALA A 78 -6.30 9.71 -12.40
C ALA A 78 -6.92 8.32 -12.13
N LEU A 79 -7.44 8.09 -10.92
CA LEU A 79 -8.12 6.86 -10.54
C LEU A 79 -9.59 6.85 -11.01
N GLU A 80 -10.26 7.98 -11.01
CA GLU A 80 -11.70 8.13 -11.27
C GLU A 80 -12.16 7.43 -12.55
N PRO A 81 -11.52 7.58 -13.73
CA PRO A 81 -11.93 6.89 -14.94
C PRO A 81 -11.88 5.37 -14.83
N ARG A 82 -10.99 4.84 -13.98
CA ARG A 82 -10.81 3.40 -13.75
C ARG A 82 -11.86 2.82 -12.80
N LEU A 83 -12.60 3.67 -12.10
CA LEU A 83 -13.71 3.32 -11.21
C LEU A 83 -15.08 3.44 -11.89
N ALA A 84 -15.13 3.83 -13.16
CA ALA A 84 -16.37 3.94 -13.90
C ALA A 84 -17.17 2.62 -13.86
N GLY A 85 -18.45 2.72 -13.51
CA GLY A 85 -19.32 1.54 -13.34
C GLY A 85 -19.18 0.80 -12.00
N HIS A 86 -18.33 1.25 -11.09
CA HIS A 86 -18.20 0.70 -9.75
C HIS A 86 -18.97 1.53 -8.72
N THR A 87 -19.55 0.87 -7.72
CA THR A 87 -20.03 1.57 -6.52
C THR A 87 -18.85 1.85 -5.61
N VAL A 88 -18.54 3.13 -5.39
CA VAL A 88 -17.41 3.57 -4.59
C VAL A 88 -17.89 4.12 -3.25
N THR A 89 -17.30 3.65 -2.15
CA THR A 89 -17.49 4.21 -0.81
C THR A 89 -16.16 4.69 -0.28
N VAL A 90 -16.08 5.96 0.08
CA VAL A 90 -14.88 6.56 0.68
C VAL A 90 -15.01 6.54 2.19
N VAL A 91 -13.99 6.00 2.87
CA VAL A 91 -13.88 6.02 4.33
C VAL A 91 -12.71 6.92 4.72
N ASN A 92 -13.01 8.10 5.24
CA ASN A 92 -11.99 9.01 5.77
C ASN A 92 -11.73 8.71 7.25
N LEU A 93 -10.45 8.51 7.61
CA LEU A 93 -10.02 8.30 9.00
C LEU A 93 -9.34 9.58 9.50
N GLU A 94 -10.05 10.36 10.28
CA GLU A 94 -9.49 11.53 10.95
C GLU A 94 -8.67 11.10 12.17
N VAL A 95 -7.40 11.49 12.16
CA VAL A 95 -6.43 11.15 13.21
C VAL A 95 -5.60 12.41 13.51
N SER A 96 -5.34 12.68 14.79
CA SER A 96 -4.52 13.84 15.16
C SER A 96 -3.07 13.71 14.67
N ASP A 97 -2.44 14.84 14.39
CA ASP A 97 -1.06 14.89 13.89
C ASP A 97 -0.08 14.21 14.85
N GLU A 98 -0.26 14.37 16.17
CA GLU A 98 0.58 13.71 17.17
C GLU A 98 0.48 12.18 17.07
N SER A 99 -0.72 11.66 16.80
CA SER A 99 -0.93 10.23 16.60
C SER A 99 -0.29 9.73 15.32
N ILE A 100 -0.32 10.54 14.25
CA ILE A 100 0.33 10.22 12.98
C ILE A 100 1.85 10.20 13.16
N VAL A 101 2.42 11.23 13.81
CA VAL A 101 3.86 11.31 14.08
C VAL A 101 4.33 10.14 14.94
N ARG A 102 3.61 9.81 16.02
CA ARG A 102 3.94 8.67 16.89
C ARG A 102 3.96 7.36 16.12
N ARG A 103 2.95 7.12 15.28
CA ARG A 103 2.87 5.91 14.44
C ARG A 103 3.99 5.85 13.41
N ALA A 104 4.33 6.97 12.77
CA ALA A 104 5.40 7.05 11.78
C ALA A 104 6.77 6.80 12.43
N ALA A 105 7.06 7.45 13.55
CA ALA A 105 8.32 7.31 14.29
C ALA A 105 8.53 5.91 14.88
N GLY A 106 7.44 5.23 15.26
CA GLY A 106 7.48 3.87 15.78
C GLY A 106 7.54 2.76 14.73
N ARG A 107 7.35 3.10 13.45
CA ARG A 107 7.34 2.11 12.36
C ARG A 107 8.75 1.61 12.06
N ILE A 108 8.90 0.30 12.01
CA ILE A 108 10.14 -0.38 11.64
C ILE A 108 9.85 -1.46 10.60
N SER A 109 10.81 -1.71 9.72
CA SER A 109 10.70 -2.75 8.69
C SER A 109 11.81 -3.77 8.83
N CYS A 110 11.48 -5.04 8.71
CA CYS A 110 12.47 -6.09 8.68
C CYS A 110 13.29 -6.01 7.38
N LYS A 111 14.62 -5.93 7.50
CA LYS A 111 15.50 -5.87 6.33
C LYS A 111 15.49 -7.15 5.48
N GLN A 112 15.20 -8.30 6.08
CA GLN A 112 15.21 -9.59 5.39
C GLN A 112 13.92 -9.87 4.63
N CYS A 113 12.75 -9.65 5.26
CA CYS A 113 11.45 -10.04 4.68
C CYS A 113 10.54 -8.85 4.32
N GLY A 114 10.93 -7.61 4.64
CA GLY A 114 10.14 -6.40 4.38
C GLY A 114 8.91 -6.24 5.28
N THR A 115 8.66 -7.17 6.22
CA THR A 115 7.53 -7.07 7.14
C THR A 115 7.63 -5.81 7.97
N VAL A 116 6.51 -5.09 8.06
CA VAL A 116 6.39 -3.84 8.83
C VAL A 116 5.92 -4.16 10.24
N PHE A 117 6.61 -3.62 11.21
CA PHE A 117 6.31 -3.71 12.64
C PHE A 117 6.16 -2.31 13.23
N HIS A 118 5.77 -2.22 14.49
CA HIS A 118 5.78 -1.00 15.27
C HIS A 118 6.40 -1.28 16.64
N ARG A 119 7.33 -0.41 17.05
CA ARG A 119 8.12 -0.62 18.29
C ARG A 119 7.27 -0.88 19.53
N GLU A 120 6.14 -0.18 19.66
CA GLU A 120 5.26 -0.24 20.83
C GLU A 120 4.03 -1.12 20.59
N SER A 121 3.28 -0.88 19.49
CA SER A 121 1.95 -1.47 19.26
C SER A 121 1.96 -2.83 18.57
N ALA A 122 3.03 -3.16 17.85
CA ALA A 122 3.19 -4.43 17.13
C ALA A 122 4.69 -4.77 17.00
N PRO A 123 5.39 -5.05 18.11
CA PRO A 123 6.80 -5.39 18.06
C PRO A 123 7.01 -6.74 17.37
N PRO A 124 8.19 -6.99 16.77
CA PRO A 124 8.53 -8.30 16.23
C PRO A 124 8.58 -9.34 17.35
N ALA A 125 8.11 -10.55 17.07
CA ALA A 125 8.07 -11.66 18.05
C ALA A 125 9.47 -12.13 18.53
N LYS A 126 10.52 -11.85 17.73
CA LYS A 126 11.93 -12.05 18.11
C LYS A 126 12.61 -10.68 18.08
N ALA A 127 13.38 -10.37 19.12
CA ALA A 127 14.24 -9.19 19.13
C ALA A 127 15.10 -9.18 17.85
N ALA A 128 15.09 -8.06 17.13
CA ALA A 128 16.03 -7.89 16.02
C ALA A 128 17.46 -8.05 16.60
N PRO A 129 18.38 -8.74 15.90
CA PRO A 129 19.77 -8.75 16.32
C PRO A 129 20.27 -7.30 16.44
N PRO A 130 21.13 -6.99 17.40
CA PRO A 130 21.69 -5.65 17.52
C PRO A 130 22.36 -5.23 16.22
N LEU A 131 22.23 -3.94 15.89
CA LEU A 131 22.85 -3.31 14.73
C LEU A 131 24.38 -3.36 14.85
#